data_27774fac37b422529d0d7ebbe4012957
#
_entry.id   27774fac37b422529d0d7ebbe4012957
#
_cell.length_a   1.000
_cell.length_b   1.000
_cell.length_c   1.000
_cell.angle_alpha   90.00
_cell.angle_beta   90.00
_cell.angle_gamma   90.00
#
_symmetry.space_group_name_H-M   'P 1'
#
loop_
_entity.id
_entity.type
_entity.pdbx_description
1 polymer ?
#
loop_
_entity_poly.entity_id
_entity_poly.type
_entity_poly.pdbx_seq_one_letter_code
_entity_poly.pdbx_strand_id
1 'polypeptide(L)'
;MPSQSANSETTGVTSDAVALWEIVSVVTSALIAEWVVLSFVRQSKLIAAIPILMALGLMLWSHRERGETWRDLGFRKDNFVSACRLLLLPTAAALLVIIVAGWLTNASLLAGNFRSRFLWLPLWALFQQFALNGFINRRAQLAFGKGAKSILLVGIVFSLLHLPNPLLAVVTLLGGFIWAAAYQRQPNLFALALSHSVVSITMALTVSPNLFNSLRVGFKYFG
;
A
#
# COMPACT_ATOMS: atom_id res chain seq x y z
N MET A 1 -35.47 -33.26 -6.12
CA MET A 1 -34.09 -32.87 -5.88
C MET A 1 -34.00 -31.35 -5.80
N PRO A 2 -34.02 -30.75 -4.63
CA PRO A 2 -33.57 -29.37 -4.44
C PRO A 2 -32.73 -29.27 -3.16
N SER A 3 -31.38 -29.39 -3.23
CA SER A 3 -30.53 -29.09 -2.08
C SER A 3 -29.08 -28.69 -2.41
N GLN A 4 -28.71 -28.61 -3.70
CA GLN A 4 -27.34 -28.22 -4.06
C GLN A 4 -27.14 -26.70 -4.26
N SER A 5 -28.17 -25.94 -4.60
CA SER A 5 -28.07 -24.49 -4.82
C SER A 5 -27.93 -23.68 -3.53
N ALA A 6 -28.62 -24.07 -2.45
CA ALA A 6 -28.59 -23.37 -1.16
C ALA A 6 -27.23 -23.48 -0.44
N ASN A 7 -26.50 -24.60 -0.60
CA ASN A 7 -25.18 -24.77 0.02
C ASN A 7 -24.07 -23.97 -0.70
N SER A 8 -24.19 -23.71 -1.99
CA SER A 8 -23.20 -22.93 -2.73
C SER A 8 -23.31 -21.42 -2.41
N GLU A 9 -24.51 -20.90 -2.20
CA GLU A 9 -24.72 -19.49 -1.82
C GLU A 9 -24.24 -19.21 -0.40
N THR A 10 -24.50 -20.09 0.57
CA THR A 10 -24.04 -19.91 1.95
C THR A 10 -22.52 -20.00 2.10
N THR A 11 -21.84 -20.85 1.34
CA THR A 11 -20.38 -20.94 1.34
C THR A 11 -19.71 -19.74 0.68
N GLY A 12 -20.32 -19.16 -0.35
CA GLY A 12 -19.85 -17.92 -1.00
C GLY A 12 -19.92 -16.71 -0.08
N VAL A 13 -21.07 -16.49 0.57
CA VAL A 13 -21.28 -15.37 1.51
C VAL A 13 -20.32 -15.43 2.71
N THR A 14 -20.05 -16.62 3.24
CA THR A 14 -19.08 -16.78 4.35
C THR A 14 -17.64 -16.48 3.91
N SER A 15 -17.26 -16.85 2.68
CA SER A 15 -15.93 -16.56 2.11
C SER A 15 -15.69 -15.06 1.93
N ASP A 16 -16.69 -14.32 1.44
CA ASP A 16 -16.62 -12.87 1.20
C ASP A 16 -16.54 -12.11 2.53
N ALA A 17 -17.36 -12.49 3.52
CA ALA A 17 -17.33 -11.92 4.86
C ALA A 17 -15.96 -12.12 5.54
N VAL A 18 -15.38 -13.32 5.44
CA VAL A 18 -14.05 -13.61 5.98
C VAL A 18 -12.99 -12.74 5.33
N ALA A 19 -13.02 -12.56 4.00
CA ALA A 19 -12.07 -11.70 3.30
C ALA A 19 -12.15 -10.22 3.78
N LEU A 20 -13.36 -9.72 4.04
CA LEU A 20 -13.55 -8.37 4.60
C LEU A 20 -13.02 -8.25 6.03
N TRP A 21 -13.28 -9.23 6.89
CA TRP A 21 -12.74 -9.26 8.25
C TRP A 21 -11.21 -9.32 8.28
N GLU A 22 -10.60 -10.05 7.37
CA GLU A 22 -9.14 -10.09 7.20
C GLU A 22 -8.60 -8.69 6.86
N ILE A 23 -9.23 -7.95 5.93
CA ILE A 23 -8.87 -6.57 5.60
C ILE A 23 -9.00 -5.66 6.83
N VAL A 24 -10.17 -5.69 7.49
CA VAL A 24 -10.44 -4.86 8.67
C VAL A 24 -9.41 -5.13 9.77
N SER A 25 -9.09 -6.38 10.05
CA SER A 25 -8.11 -6.76 11.08
C SER A 25 -6.71 -6.20 10.79
N VAL A 26 -6.22 -6.33 9.55
CA VAL A 26 -4.90 -5.82 9.16
C VAL A 26 -4.87 -4.29 9.19
N VAL A 27 -5.89 -3.63 8.63
CA VAL A 27 -5.97 -2.16 8.61
C VAL A 27 -6.08 -1.59 10.02
N THR A 28 -6.92 -2.17 10.87
CA THR A 28 -7.06 -1.75 12.27
C THR A 28 -5.75 -1.95 13.05
N SER A 29 -5.04 -3.06 12.84
CA SER A 29 -3.73 -3.30 13.45
C SER A 29 -2.71 -2.23 13.04
N ALA A 30 -2.68 -1.84 11.76
CA ALA A 30 -1.81 -0.78 11.27
C ALA A 30 -2.17 0.58 11.88
N LEU A 31 -3.46 0.93 11.95
CA LEU A 31 -3.93 2.18 12.58
C LEU A 31 -3.61 2.21 14.08
N ILE A 32 -3.80 1.10 14.80
CA ILE A 32 -3.40 1.01 16.21
C ILE A 32 -1.89 1.24 16.35
N ALA A 33 -1.07 0.65 15.48
CA ALA A 33 0.37 0.88 15.48
C ALA A 33 0.72 2.36 15.32
N GLU A 34 0.12 3.03 14.32
CA GLU A 34 0.45 4.42 13.96
C GLU A 34 -0.10 5.45 14.95
N TRP A 35 -1.29 5.23 15.49
CA TRP A 35 -1.99 6.23 16.32
C TRP A 35 -1.89 5.97 17.82
N VAL A 36 -1.85 4.72 18.25
CA VAL A 36 -1.86 4.37 19.66
C VAL A 36 -0.46 3.99 20.11
N VAL A 37 0.13 2.94 19.53
CA VAL A 37 1.42 2.43 20.01
C VAL A 37 2.52 3.48 19.89
N LEU A 38 2.63 4.17 18.74
CA LEU A 38 3.64 5.21 18.55
C LEU A 38 3.42 6.47 19.40
N SER A 39 2.19 6.72 19.91
CA SER A 39 1.94 7.82 20.85
C SER A 39 2.48 7.56 22.24
N PHE A 40 2.38 6.30 22.73
CA PHE A 40 2.80 5.91 24.07
C PHE A 40 4.26 5.46 24.13
N VAL A 41 4.80 4.91 23.05
CA VAL A 41 6.12 4.26 23.03
C VAL A 41 7.09 5.00 22.11
N ARG A 42 7.43 6.24 22.50
CA ARG A 42 8.35 7.08 21.70
C ARG A 42 9.77 6.50 21.58
N GLN A 43 10.21 5.69 22.55
CA GLN A 43 11.62 5.27 22.66
C GLN A 43 11.89 3.80 22.29
N SER A 44 10.90 2.91 22.34
CA SER A 44 11.11 1.49 22.05
C SER A 44 10.63 1.09 20.66
N LYS A 45 11.58 1.00 19.72
CA LYS A 45 11.30 0.49 18.37
C LYS A 45 10.76 -0.94 18.37
N LEU A 46 11.14 -1.76 19.36
CA LEU A 46 10.68 -3.15 19.48
C LEU A 46 9.18 -3.22 19.78
N ILE A 47 8.70 -2.41 20.75
CA ILE A 47 7.27 -2.40 21.10
C ILE A 47 6.44 -1.86 19.92
N ALA A 48 6.93 -0.83 19.23
CA ALA A 48 6.28 -0.30 18.04
C ALA A 48 6.23 -1.30 16.85
N ALA A 49 7.15 -2.26 16.79
CA ALA A 49 7.16 -3.30 15.78
C ALA A 49 6.11 -4.41 16.00
N ILE A 50 5.64 -4.62 17.26
CA ILE A 50 4.72 -5.74 17.58
C ILE A 50 3.46 -5.73 16.75
N PRO A 51 2.66 -4.64 16.65
CA PRO A 51 1.44 -4.65 15.84
C PRO A 51 1.72 -4.85 14.35
N ILE A 52 2.85 -4.34 13.85
CA ILE A 52 3.27 -4.51 12.45
C ILE A 52 3.61 -5.97 12.19
N LEU A 53 4.33 -6.62 13.09
CA LEU A 53 4.66 -8.05 12.99
C LEU A 53 3.42 -8.93 13.14
N MET A 54 2.47 -8.55 14.00
CA MET A 54 1.18 -9.25 14.11
C MET A 54 0.38 -9.14 12.81
N ALA A 55 0.27 -7.95 12.23
CA ALA A 55 -0.40 -7.75 10.95
C ALA A 55 0.28 -8.57 9.83
N LEU A 56 1.62 -8.57 9.78
CA LEU A 56 2.38 -9.39 8.83
C LEU A 56 2.13 -10.89 9.06
N GLY A 57 2.13 -11.34 10.31
CA GLY A 57 1.83 -12.73 10.68
C GLY A 57 0.43 -13.16 10.24
N LEU A 58 -0.58 -12.30 10.46
CA LEU A 58 -1.95 -12.54 10.00
C LEU A 58 -2.02 -12.63 8.46
N MET A 59 -1.35 -11.73 7.74
CA MET A 59 -1.32 -11.76 6.28
C MET A 59 -0.68 -13.06 5.76
N LEU A 60 0.46 -13.46 6.31
CA LEU A 60 1.18 -14.67 5.90
C LEU A 60 0.38 -15.93 6.22
N TRP A 61 -0.24 -15.98 7.41
CA TRP A 61 -1.10 -17.10 7.78
C TRP A 61 -2.31 -17.22 6.86
N SER A 62 -3.03 -16.12 6.60
CA SER A 62 -4.17 -16.09 5.68
C SER A 62 -3.79 -16.55 4.26
N HIS A 63 -2.62 -16.15 3.75
CA HIS A 63 -2.12 -16.63 2.46
C HIS A 63 -1.86 -18.15 2.48
N ARG A 64 -1.27 -18.65 3.55
CA ARG A 64 -1.00 -20.08 3.74
C ARG A 64 -2.28 -20.92 3.79
N GLU A 65 -3.27 -20.50 4.60
CA GLU A 65 -4.57 -21.17 4.70
C GLU A 65 -5.30 -21.26 3.36
N ARG A 66 -5.10 -20.26 2.49
CA ARG A 66 -5.70 -20.23 1.15
C ARG A 66 -4.85 -20.92 0.08
N GLY A 67 -3.71 -21.50 0.44
CA GLY A 67 -2.79 -22.14 -0.50
C GLY A 67 -2.19 -21.19 -1.53
N GLU A 68 -2.14 -19.88 -1.26
CA GLU A 68 -1.60 -18.88 -2.20
C GLU A 68 -0.08 -18.96 -2.25
N THR A 69 0.48 -19.06 -3.44
CA THR A 69 1.94 -19.10 -3.66
C THR A 69 2.51 -17.69 -3.75
N TRP A 70 3.81 -17.53 -3.53
CA TRP A 70 4.50 -16.24 -3.73
C TRP A 70 4.29 -15.68 -5.14
N ARG A 71 4.19 -16.57 -6.13
CA ARG A 71 3.90 -16.20 -7.51
C ARG A 71 2.49 -15.59 -7.66
N ASP A 72 1.50 -16.17 -6.98
CA ASP A 72 0.12 -15.66 -6.98
C ASP A 72 0.04 -14.29 -6.31
N LEU A 73 0.86 -14.03 -5.31
CA LEU A 73 0.95 -12.74 -4.62
C LEU A 73 1.64 -11.66 -5.48
N GLY A 74 2.28 -12.05 -6.58
CA GLY A 74 2.97 -11.13 -7.49
C GLY A 74 4.48 -11.03 -7.29
N PHE A 75 5.12 -11.91 -6.50
CA PHE A 75 6.58 -12.04 -6.48
C PHE A 75 7.05 -12.78 -7.73
N ARG A 76 7.02 -12.11 -8.88
CA ARG A 76 7.24 -12.67 -10.20
C ARG A 76 8.31 -11.91 -10.96
N LYS A 77 9.17 -12.65 -11.70
CA LYS A 77 10.16 -12.08 -12.61
C LYS A 77 9.71 -12.15 -14.07
N ASP A 78 8.89 -13.15 -14.41
CA ASP A 78 8.46 -13.49 -15.76
C ASP A 78 7.65 -12.38 -16.46
N ASN A 79 6.84 -11.62 -15.73
CA ASN A 79 6.05 -10.51 -16.25
C ASN A 79 6.53 -9.13 -15.80
N PHE A 80 7.76 -9.02 -15.24
CA PHE A 80 8.28 -7.78 -14.68
C PHE A 80 8.31 -6.64 -15.71
N VAL A 81 8.89 -6.89 -16.89
CA VAL A 81 9.00 -5.89 -17.96
C VAL A 81 7.62 -5.44 -18.45
N SER A 82 6.68 -6.37 -18.60
CA SER A 82 5.30 -6.06 -19.00
C SER A 82 4.59 -5.18 -17.97
N ALA A 83 4.76 -5.49 -16.68
CA ALA A 83 4.21 -4.69 -15.59
C ALA A 83 4.87 -3.30 -15.51
N CYS A 84 6.18 -3.20 -15.72
CA CYS A 84 6.87 -1.91 -15.81
C CYS A 84 6.38 -1.05 -16.99
N ARG A 85 6.13 -1.66 -18.16
CA ARG A 85 5.55 -0.94 -19.31
C ARG A 85 4.16 -0.38 -19.00
N LEU A 86 3.33 -1.16 -18.30
CA LEU A 86 2.01 -0.71 -17.87
C LEU A 86 2.09 0.48 -16.89
N LEU A 87 3.08 0.48 -16.01
CA LEU A 87 3.29 1.53 -15.01
C LEU A 87 4.07 2.75 -15.52
N LEU A 88 4.71 2.65 -16.70
CA LEU A 88 5.60 3.69 -17.21
C LEU A 88 4.90 5.05 -17.33
N LEU A 89 3.77 5.09 -18.04
CA LEU A 89 3.05 6.35 -18.28
C LEU A 89 2.52 6.98 -16.99
N PRO A 90 1.78 6.28 -16.10
CA PRO A 90 1.31 6.87 -14.86
C PRO A 90 2.44 7.26 -13.91
N THR A 91 3.54 6.51 -13.88
CA THR A 91 4.72 6.87 -13.08
C THR A 91 5.38 8.14 -13.63
N ALA A 92 5.61 8.22 -14.95
CA ALA A 92 6.17 9.40 -15.57
C ALA A 92 5.31 10.66 -15.36
N ALA A 93 3.99 10.53 -15.47
CA ALA A 93 3.05 11.61 -15.20
C ALA A 93 3.14 12.07 -13.73
N ALA A 94 3.19 11.14 -12.77
CA ALA A 94 3.36 11.46 -11.36
C ALA A 94 4.68 12.17 -11.10
N LEU A 95 5.79 11.72 -11.69
CA LEU A 95 7.10 12.37 -11.56
C LEU A 95 7.09 13.79 -12.12
N LEU A 96 6.48 14.00 -13.28
CA LEU A 96 6.36 15.33 -13.87
C LEU A 96 5.60 16.28 -12.95
N VAL A 97 4.45 15.86 -12.41
CA VAL A 97 3.65 16.66 -11.47
C VAL A 97 4.47 17.00 -10.22
N ILE A 98 5.18 16.03 -9.63
CA ILE A 98 6.00 16.24 -8.43
C ILE A 98 7.15 17.20 -8.69
N ILE A 99 7.86 17.06 -9.83
CA ILE A 99 8.98 17.93 -10.19
C ILE A 99 8.48 19.36 -10.44
N VAL A 100 7.38 19.53 -11.16
CA VAL A 100 6.78 20.85 -11.40
C VAL A 100 6.32 21.48 -10.07
N ALA A 101 5.68 20.73 -9.19
CA ALA A 101 5.29 21.21 -7.87
C ALA A 101 6.51 21.64 -7.02
N GLY A 102 7.59 20.85 -7.06
CA GLY A 102 8.85 21.19 -6.40
C GLY A 102 9.46 22.49 -6.95
N TRP A 103 9.47 22.65 -8.25
CA TRP A 103 9.96 23.86 -8.92
C TRP A 103 9.12 25.10 -8.57
N LEU A 104 7.80 24.99 -8.63
CA LEU A 104 6.89 26.10 -8.30
C LEU A 104 6.96 26.52 -6.82
N THR A 105 7.33 25.61 -5.93
CA THR A 105 7.48 25.89 -4.49
C THR A 105 8.90 26.31 -4.09
N ASN A 106 9.80 26.54 -5.05
CA ASN A 106 11.21 26.87 -4.83
C ASN A 106 11.89 25.92 -3.83
N ALA A 107 11.52 24.64 -3.84
CA ALA A 107 12.12 23.65 -2.98
C ALA A 107 13.59 23.42 -3.41
N SER A 108 14.50 23.48 -2.46
CA SER A 108 15.90 23.14 -2.75
C SER A 108 15.99 21.65 -3.07
N LEU A 109 16.34 21.32 -4.31
CA LEU A 109 16.62 19.94 -4.71
C LEU A 109 17.74 19.39 -3.82
N LEU A 110 17.56 18.15 -3.31
CA LEU A 110 18.56 17.43 -2.52
C LEU A 110 18.78 17.90 -1.07
N ALA A 111 17.84 18.61 -0.45
CA ALA A 111 17.94 19.07 0.95
C ALA A 111 17.82 17.94 1.99
N GLY A 112 18.27 16.74 1.74
CA GLY A 112 18.14 15.63 2.68
C GLY A 112 19.18 14.53 2.52
N ASN A 113 19.25 13.62 3.50
CA ASN A 113 20.15 12.47 3.49
C ASN A 113 19.73 11.46 2.41
N PHE A 114 20.12 11.73 1.16
CA PHE A 114 19.79 10.93 -0.04
C PHE A 114 20.12 9.45 0.13
N ARG A 115 21.27 9.16 0.74
CA ARG A 115 21.81 7.81 0.84
C ARG A 115 20.93 6.86 1.65
N SER A 116 20.40 7.28 2.80
CA SER A 116 19.54 6.46 3.62
C SER A 116 18.15 6.24 2.98
N ARG A 117 17.61 7.28 2.34
CA ARG A 117 16.31 7.19 1.63
C ARG A 117 16.38 6.27 0.43
N PHE A 118 17.46 6.33 -0.35
CA PHE A 118 17.66 5.47 -1.52
C PHE A 118 17.70 3.99 -1.16
N LEU A 119 18.29 3.62 -0.02
CA LEU A 119 18.38 2.23 0.42
C LEU A 119 17.11 1.71 1.09
N TRP A 120 16.48 2.54 1.93
CA TRP A 120 15.33 2.12 2.74
C TRP A 120 13.99 2.18 2.01
N LEU A 121 13.73 3.22 1.23
CA LEU A 121 12.44 3.41 0.57
C LEU A 121 12.04 2.27 -0.39
N PRO A 122 12.93 1.64 -1.18
CA PRO A 122 12.56 0.50 -2.00
C PRO A 122 12.07 -0.71 -1.19
N LEU A 123 12.72 -1.01 -0.07
CA LEU A 123 12.30 -2.11 0.80
C LEU A 123 10.96 -1.79 1.46
N TRP A 124 10.79 -0.56 1.93
CA TRP A 124 9.55 -0.09 2.50
C TRP A 124 8.41 -0.08 1.49
N ALA A 125 8.67 0.39 0.28
CA ALA A 125 7.70 0.35 -0.82
C ALA A 125 7.29 -1.09 -1.19
N LEU A 126 8.23 -2.04 -1.20
CA LEU A 126 7.92 -3.44 -1.44
C LEU A 126 7.02 -4.01 -0.35
N PHE A 127 7.31 -3.71 0.92
CA PHE A 127 6.46 -4.11 2.05
C PHE A 127 5.06 -3.50 1.93
N GLN A 128 4.95 -2.20 1.65
CA GLN A 128 3.66 -1.55 1.46
C GLN A 128 2.89 -2.12 0.27
N GLN A 129 3.54 -2.42 -0.85
CA GLN A 129 2.89 -3.02 -2.01
C GLN A 129 2.46 -4.47 -1.74
N PHE A 130 3.22 -5.22 -0.94
CA PHE A 130 2.80 -6.54 -0.48
C PHE A 130 1.53 -6.46 0.38
N ALA A 131 1.50 -5.59 1.39
CA ALA A 131 0.32 -5.41 2.25
C ALA A 131 -0.89 -4.89 1.45
N LEU A 132 -0.68 -3.87 0.61
CA LEU A 132 -1.76 -3.21 -0.12
C LEU A 132 -2.29 -4.06 -1.28
N ASN A 133 -1.42 -4.55 -2.16
CA ASN A 133 -1.81 -5.24 -3.37
C ASN A 133 -1.72 -6.76 -3.24
N GLY A 134 -0.66 -7.30 -2.62
CA GLY A 134 -0.52 -8.72 -2.36
C GLY A 134 -1.58 -9.26 -1.39
N PHE A 135 -2.03 -8.44 -0.43
CA PHE A 135 -3.04 -8.85 0.54
C PHE A 135 -4.39 -8.14 0.35
N ILE A 136 -4.49 -6.83 0.66
CA ILE A 136 -5.79 -6.11 0.70
C ILE A 136 -6.49 -6.16 -0.65
N ASN A 137 -5.81 -5.89 -1.77
CA ASN A 137 -6.41 -5.94 -3.10
C ASN A 137 -6.91 -7.35 -3.46
N ARG A 138 -6.16 -8.40 -3.10
CA ARG A 138 -6.61 -9.78 -3.32
C ARG A 138 -7.84 -10.13 -2.51
N ARG A 139 -7.90 -9.74 -1.23
CA ARG A 139 -9.08 -9.95 -0.39
C ARG A 139 -10.28 -9.11 -0.87
N ALA A 140 -10.03 -7.87 -1.33
CA ALA A 140 -11.06 -7.03 -1.95
C ALA A 140 -11.61 -7.65 -3.24
N GLN A 141 -10.75 -8.32 -4.05
CA GLN A 141 -11.21 -9.04 -5.24
C GLN A 141 -12.03 -10.28 -4.90
N LEU A 142 -11.76 -10.97 -3.80
CA LEU A 142 -12.60 -12.06 -3.32
C LEU A 142 -14.00 -11.54 -2.93
N ALA A 143 -14.07 -10.44 -2.18
CA ALA A 143 -15.33 -9.90 -1.69
C ALA A 143 -16.16 -9.16 -2.75
N PHE A 144 -15.53 -8.45 -3.69
CA PHE A 144 -16.21 -7.55 -4.64
C PHE A 144 -15.95 -7.87 -6.11
N GLY A 145 -15.15 -8.88 -6.39
CA GLY A 145 -14.65 -9.15 -7.74
C GLY A 145 -13.54 -8.19 -8.18
N LYS A 146 -12.95 -8.48 -9.35
CA LYS A 146 -12.04 -7.55 -10.03
C LYS A 146 -12.79 -6.33 -10.55
N GLY A 147 -12.17 -5.14 -10.44
CA GLY A 147 -12.72 -3.93 -11.04
C GLY A 147 -12.81 -2.77 -10.05
N ALA A 148 -13.71 -1.81 -10.35
CA ALA A 148 -13.75 -0.51 -9.68
C ALA A 148 -13.95 -0.60 -8.15
N LYS A 149 -14.82 -1.51 -7.66
CA LYS A 149 -15.12 -1.61 -6.22
C LYS A 149 -13.90 -1.99 -5.39
N SER A 150 -13.17 -3.04 -5.83
CA SER A 150 -11.96 -3.49 -5.14
C SER A 150 -10.82 -2.47 -5.29
N ILE A 151 -10.67 -1.81 -6.44
CA ILE A 151 -9.70 -0.72 -6.65
C ILE A 151 -10.00 0.46 -5.73
N LEU A 152 -11.26 0.87 -5.63
CA LEU A 152 -11.70 1.97 -4.76
C LEU A 152 -11.38 1.69 -3.30
N LEU A 153 -11.70 0.48 -2.81
CA LEU A 153 -11.38 0.08 -1.45
C LEU A 153 -9.88 0.18 -1.17
N VAL A 154 -9.04 -0.33 -2.08
CA VAL A 154 -7.57 -0.28 -1.93
C VAL A 154 -7.05 1.15 -1.85
N GLY A 155 -7.52 2.03 -2.73
CA GLY A 155 -7.13 3.45 -2.71
C GLY A 155 -7.55 4.15 -1.43
N ILE A 156 -8.79 3.93 -0.97
CA ILE A 156 -9.31 4.48 0.28
C ILE A 156 -8.48 4.00 1.47
N VAL A 157 -8.21 2.70 1.58
CA VAL A 157 -7.40 2.14 2.66
C VAL A 157 -6.00 2.75 2.65
N PHE A 158 -5.38 2.86 1.47
CA PHE A 158 -4.04 3.44 1.37
C PHE A 158 -4.01 4.92 1.78
N SER A 159 -5.04 5.67 1.42
CA SER A 159 -5.22 7.06 1.85
C SER A 159 -5.43 7.19 3.36
N LEU A 160 -6.29 6.35 3.96
CA LEU A 160 -6.57 6.35 5.40
C LEU A 160 -5.32 6.10 6.25
N LEU A 161 -4.44 5.21 5.80
CA LEU A 161 -3.15 4.92 6.44
C LEU A 161 -2.15 6.08 6.33
N HIS A 162 -2.48 7.16 5.60
CA HIS A 162 -1.62 8.34 5.48
C HIS A 162 -2.21 9.58 6.17
N LEU A 163 -3.34 9.42 6.87
CA LEU A 163 -3.87 10.48 7.73
C LEU A 163 -2.96 10.70 8.96
N PRO A 164 -2.95 11.90 9.54
CA PRO A 164 -3.75 13.07 9.21
C PRO A 164 -3.07 14.00 8.18
N ASN A 165 -2.07 13.52 7.42
CA ASN A 165 -1.38 14.32 6.41
C ASN A 165 -2.28 14.46 5.15
N PRO A 166 -3.00 15.59 4.97
CA PRO A 166 -4.07 15.67 3.98
C PRO A 166 -3.55 15.57 2.55
N LEU A 167 -2.40 16.19 2.28
CA LEU A 167 -1.82 16.19 0.94
C LEU A 167 -1.26 14.82 0.58
N LEU A 168 -0.62 14.15 1.55
CA LEU A 168 -0.12 12.80 1.38
C LEU A 168 -1.28 11.80 1.21
N ALA A 169 -2.39 11.98 1.95
CA ALA A 169 -3.58 11.15 1.81
C ALA A 169 -4.19 11.25 0.39
N VAL A 170 -4.24 12.45 -0.20
CA VAL A 170 -4.72 12.63 -1.60
C VAL A 170 -3.77 11.94 -2.59
N VAL A 171 -2.46 12.14 -2.44
CA VAL A 171 -1.47 11.52 -3.35
C VAL A 171 -1.51 9.99 -3.24
N THR A 172 -1.64 9.45 -2.04
CA THR A 172 -1.71 8.00 -1.82
C THR A 172 -3.06 7.41 -2.26
N LEU A 173 -4.16 8.17 -2.19
CA LEU A 173 -5.44 7.77 -2.79
C LEU A 173 -5.28 7.51 -4.29
N LEU A 174 -4.71 8.48 -5.01
CA LEU A 174 -4.48 8.38 -6.46
C LEU A 174 -3.48 7.28 -6.80
N GLY A 175 -2.37 7.20 -6.08
CA GLY A 175 -1.39 6.12 -6.22
C GLY A 175 -1.99 4.75 -5.95
N GLY A 176 -2.82 4.63 -4.92
CA GLY A 176 -3.55 3.41 -4.57
C GLY A 176 -4.44 2.91 -5.71
N PHE A 177 -5.18 3.81 -6.36
CA PHE A 177 -6.01 3.45 -7.52
C PHE A 177 -5.15 2.95 -8.70
N ILE A 178 -4.08 3.65 -9.03
CA ILE A 178 -3.19 3.33 -10.14
C ILE A 178 -2.53 1.97 -9.91
N TRP A 179 -1.93 1.75 -8.73
CA TRP A 179 -1.22 0.52 -8.42
C TRP A 179 -2.18 -0.66 -8.26
N ALA A 180 -3.38 -0.45 -7.67
CA ALA A 180 -4.39 -1.50 -7.59
C ALA A 180 -4.89 -1.93 -8.98
N ALA A 181 -5.17 -0.98 -9.86
CA ALA A 181 -5.58 -1.26 -11.23
C ALA A 181 -4.46 -1.97 -12.03
N ALA A 182 -3.21 -1.54 -11.87
CA ALA A 182 -2.06 -2.18 -12.50
C ALA A 182 -1.86 -3.61 -11.98
N TYR A 183 -1.97 -3.83 -10.66
CA TYR A 183 -1.86 -5.16 -10.05
C TYR A 183 -2.95 -6.12 -10.55
N GLN A 184 -4.19 -5.65 -10.69
CA GLN A 184 -5.28 -6.50 -11.18
C GLN A 184 -5.07 -6.95 -12.63
N ARG A 185 -4.35 -6.17 -13.45
CA ARG A 185 -4.00 -6.50 -14.84
C ARG A 185 -2.73 -7.34 -14.94
N GLN A 186 -1.71 -6.97 -14.17
CA GLN A 186 -0.38 -7.56 -14.20
C GLN A 186 0.15 -7.71 -12.75
N PRO A 187 -0.23 -8.78 -12.02
CA PRO A 187 0.26 -8.97 -10.66
C PRO A 187 1.80 -9.07 -10.62
N ASN A 188 2.46 -7.99 -10.20
CA ASN A 188 3.91 -7.95 -10.03
C ASN A 188 4.31 -6.91 -8.96
N LEU A 189 4.64 -7.41 -7.77
CA LEU A 189 4.99 -6.55 -6.64
C LEU A 189 6.33 -5.83 -6.82
N PHE A 190 7.28 -6.40 -7.57
CA PHE A 190 8.57 -5.74 -7.83
C PHE A 190 8.40 -4.50 -8.71
N ALA A 191 7.58 -4.60 -9.78
CA ALA A 191 7.30 -3.47 -10.65
C ALA A 191 6.52 -2.37 -9.93
N LEU A 192 5.53 -2.75 -9.09
CA LEU A 192 4.79 -1.81 -8.26
C LEU A 192 5.70 -1.12 -7.24
N ALA A 193 6.56 -1.89 -6.54
CA ALA A 193 7.51 -1.35 -5.59
C ALA A 193 8.52 -0.41 -6.25
N LEU A 194 8.98 -0.72 -7.46
CA LEU A 194 9.86 0.15 -8.24
C LEU A 194 9.17 1.48 -8.55
N SER A 195 7.96 1.44 -9.12
CA SER A 195 7.15 2.64 -9.40
C SER A 195 6.93 3.47 -8.13
N HIS A 196 6.48 2.82 -7.04
CA HIS A 196 6.26 3.47 -5.74
C HIS A 196 7.54 4.10 -5.19
N SER A 197 8.67 3.39 -5.24
CA SER A 197 9.96 3.88 -4.75
C SER A 197 10.42 5.12 -5.50
N VAL A 198 10.36 5.09 -6.83
CA VAL A 198 10.77 6.20 -7.68
C VAL A 198 9.92 7.45 -7.39
N VAL A 199 8.60 7.29 -7.29
CA VAL A 199 7.69 8.39 -6.93
C VAL A 199 8.00 8.94 -5.54
N SER A 200 8.17 8.07 -4.54
CA SER A 200 8.44 8.48 -3.14
C SER A 200 9.81 9.13 -2.98
N ILE A 201 10.85 8.63 -3.65
CA ILE A 201 12.18 9.22 -3.64
C ILE A 201 12.15 10.60 -4.30
N THR A 202 11.52 10.72 -5.46
CA THR A 202 11.38 12.00 -6.15
C THR A 202 10.64 13.01 -5.28
N MET A 203 9.52 12.62 -4.69
CA MET A 203 8.77 13.49 -3.77
C MET A 203 9.63 13.94 -2.59
N ALA A 204 10.38 13.03 -1.97
CA ALA A 204 11.25 13.34 -0.84
C ALA A 204 12.44 14.25 -1.19
N LEU A 205 12.84 14.29 -2.47
CA LEU A 205 13.98 15.10 -2.94
C LEU A 205 13.56 16.45 -3.52
N THR A 206 12.35 16.54 -4.10
CA THR A 206 11.94 17.71 -4.89
C THR A 206 10.89 18.58 -4.20
N VAL A 207 10.21 18.04 -3.18
CA VAL A 207 9.14 18.79 -2.50
C VAL A 207 9.62 19.27 -1.14
N SER A 208 9.22 20.51 -0.79
CA SER A 208 9.56 21.09 0.53
C SER A 208 9.06 20.17 1.67
N PRO A 209 9.91 19.87 2.67
CA PRO A 209 9.49 19.11 3.84
C PRO A 209 8.27 19.68 4.55
N ASN A 210 8.08 21.01 4.51
CA ASN A 210 6.95 21.69 5.14
C ASN A 210 5.63 21.37 4.44
N LEU A 211 5.62 21.17 3.12
CA LEU A 211 4.39 20.90 2.35
C LEU A 211 3.79 19.54 2.70
N PHE A 212 4.61 18.53 2.90
CA PHE A 212 4.18 17.17 3.25
C PHE A 212 4.51 16.78 4.70
N ASN A 213 4.77 17.74 5.58
CA ASN A 213 5.19 17.48 6.96
C ASN A 213 6.26 16.37 7.05
N SER A 214 7.27 16.42 6.21
CA SER A 214 8.35 15.42 6.10
C SER A 214 7.83 13.98 5.85
N LEU A 215 6.68 13.82 5.20
CA LEU A 215 5.96 12.55 4.94
C LEU A 215 5.53 11.83 6.24
N ARG A 216 5.33 12.56 7.32
CA ARG A 216 4.87 11.98 8.60
C ARG A 216 3.40 11.65 8.53
N VAL A 217 3.03 10.54 9.16
CA VAL A 217 1.66 10.01 9.26
C VAL A 217 1.34 9.62 10.69
N GLY A 218 0.06 9.34 10.96
CA GLY A 218 -0.41 8.94 12.27
C GLY A 218 -0.03 9.96 13.35
N PHE A 219 0.26 9.48 14.54
CA PHE A 219 0.62 10.33 15.66
C PHE A 219 1.90 11.17 15.44
N LYS A 220 2.84 10.67 14.64
CA LYS A 220 4.08 11.39 14.28
C LYS A 220 3.86 12.68 13.48
N TYR A 221 2.67 12.87 12.95
CA TYR A 221 2.33 14.10 12.24
C TYR A 221 2.35 15.33 13.14
N PHE A 222 2.00 15.15 14.40
CA PHE A 222 1.86 16.23 15.36
C PHE A 222 3.16 16.58 16.13
N GLY A 223 4.26 15.87 15.91
CA GLY A 223 5.53 16.22 16.56
C GLY A 223 6.63 15.16 16.49
#